data_b6bb5b9ac5d0cec54bc95e45f65cf7eb
#
_entry.id   b6bb5b9ac5d0cec54bc95e45f65cf7eb
#
_cell.length_a   1.000
_cell.length_b   1.000
_cell.length_c   1.000
_cell.angle_alpha   90.00
_cell.angle_beta   90.00
_cell.angle_gamma   90.00
#
_symmetry.space_group_name_H-M   'P 1'
#
loop_
_entity.id
_entity.type
_entity.pdbx_description
1 polymer ?
#
loop_
_entity_poly.entity_id
_entity_poly.type
_entity_poly.pdbx_seq_one_letter_code
_entity_poly.pdbx_strand_id
1 'polypeptide(L)'
;MALSFELQKKQSYIPNRTSLKKLRHILNATIWIIFGTYLTVSILLHIPAIQRYTGECAANILQDKFGTKVSIKSINLGFLNRIIIDDFEMDDQQDKQMLNASRLSVSIDIIELTKGRISISSAQVFGMKANIYKAKASDKLNCQFVIDSLSSESKSESKLDLCINSFI
;
A
#
# COMPACT_ATOMS: atom_id res chain seq x y z
N MET A 1 7.10 32.89 55.57
CA MET A 1 8.05 31.75 55.41
C MET A 1 7.63 30.73 54.37
N ALA A 2 6.35 30.47 54.13
CA ALA A 2 5.90 29.49 53.13
C ALA A 2 6.07 29.93 51.63
N LEU A 3 5.95 31.23 51.35
CA LEU A 3 6.05 31.76 49.98
C LEU A 3 7.48 31.70 49.40
N SER A 4 8.50 31.74 50.20
CA SER A 4 9.91 31.66 49.77
C SER A 4 10.29 30.21 49.38
N PHE A 5 9.64 29.21 49.97
CA PHE A 5 9.89 27.80 49.70
C PHE A 5 9.23 27.36 48.35
N GLU A 6 8.09 27.92 48.01
CA GLU A 6 7.39 27.67 46.73
C GLU A 6 8.16 28.26 45.54
N LEU A 7 8.75 29.45 45.71
CA LEU A 7 9.53 30.08 44.65
C LEU A 7 10.84 29.36 44.36
N GLN A 8 11.45 28.76 45.38
CA GLN A 8 12.69 27.98 45.23
C GLN A 8 12.44 26.64 44.52
N LYS A 9 11.27 26.03 44.69
CA LYS A 9 10.89 24.78 43.99
C LYS A 9 10.62 24.98 42.47
N LYS A 10 10.26 26.21 42.06
CA LYS A 10 9.99 26.54 40.67
C LYS A 10 11.25 26.88 39.84
N GLN A 11 12.38 27.09 40.52
CA GLN A 11 13.64 27.50 39.89
C GLN A 11 14.58 26.33 39.53
N SER A 12 14.25 25.08 39.88
CA SER A 12 15.14 23.93 39.68
C SER A 12 14.87 23.11 38.40
N TYR A 13 13.97 23.55 37.52
CA TYR A 13 13.74 22.88 36.26
C TYR A 13 14.27 23.69 35.04
N ILE A 14 15.55 24.07 35.13
CA ILE A 14 16.27 24.50 33.92
C ILE A 14 16.87 23.24 33.30
N PRO A 15 16.38 22.77 32.16
CA PRO A 15 16.98 21.61 31.50
C PRO A 15 18.45 21.93 31.20
N ASN A 16 19.34 21.10 31.72
CA ASN A 16 20.78 21.24 31.62
C ASN A 16 21.16 21.39 30.13
N ARG A 17 21.84 22.48 29.76
CA ARG A 17 22.23 22.80 28.35
C ARG A 17 22.97 21.65 27.67
N THR A 18 23.63 20.78 28.40
CA THR A 18 24.29 19.57 27.93
C THR A 18 23.29 18.48 27.52
N SER A 19 22.14 18.36 28.21
CA SER A 19 21.07 17.44 27.92
C SER A 19 20.37 17.83 26.60
N LEU A 20 20.12 19.12 26.37
CA LEU A 20 19.52 19.62 25.12
C LEU A 20 20.43 19.42 23.91
N LYS A 21 21.76 19.56 24.07
CA LYS A 21 22.71 19.27 22.99
C LYS A 21 22.72 17.79 22.62
N LYS A 22 22.73 16.88 23.60
CA LYS A 22 22.66 15.43 23.36
C LYS A 22 21.34 15.04 22.69
N LEU A 23 20.21 15.58 23.15
CA LEU A 23 18.89 15.34 22.55
C LEU A 23 18.85 15.80 21.09
N ARG A 24 19.40 16.95 20.78
CA ARG A 24 19.49 17.48 19.41
C ARG A 24 20.37 16.60 18.50
N HIS A 25 21.47 16.06 19.00
CA HIS A 25 22.32 15.13 18.25
C HIS A 25 21.59 13.79 17.99
N ILE A 26 20.89 13.26 18.99
CA ILE A 26 20.10 12.04 18.84
C ILE A 26 18.98 12.25 17.80
N LEU A 27 18.22 13.34 17.92
CA LEU A 27 17.18 13.68 16.95
C LEU A 27 17.72 13.82 15.51
N ASN A 28 18.83 14.54 15.34
CA ASN A 28 19.48 14.65 14.04
C ASN A 28 19.93 13.29 13.50
N ALA A 29 20.57 12.47 14.31
CA ALA A 29 21.02 11.14 13.91
C ALA A 29 19.83 10.26 13.51
N THR A 30 18.72 10.29 14.25
CA THR A 30 17.50 9.56 13.93
C THR A 30 16.90 10.01 12.60
N ILE A 31 16.83 11.33 12.36
CA ILE A 31 16.34 11.87 11.09
C ILE A 31 17.20 11.40 9.92
N TRP A 32 18.53 11.45 10.05
CA TRP A 32 19.45 11.00 9.00
C TRP A 32 19.36 9.49 8.74
N ILE A 33 19.15 8.68 9.78
CA ILE A 33 18.94 7.23 9.64
C ILE A 33 17.64 6.96 8.89
N ILE A 34 16.53 7.60 9.27
CA ILE A 34 15.24 7.44 8.60
C ILE A 34 15.33 7.88 7.14
N PHE A 35 15.96 9.04 6.90
CA PHE A 35 16.15 9.56 5.54
C PHE A 35 17.02 8.64 4.69
N GLY A 36 18.14 8.16 5.23
CA GLY A 36 19.02 7.22 4.55
C GLY A 36 18.34 5.89 4.23
N THR A 37 17.57 5.34 5.17
CA THR A 37 16.78 4.12 4.94
C THR A 37 15.73 4.33 3.86
N TYR A 38 14.99 5.44 3.91
CA TYR A 38 14.02 5.79 2.88
C TYR A 38 14.66 5.90 1.50
N LEU A 39 15.81 6.58 1.40
CA LEU A 39 16.53 6.77 0.14
C LEU A 39 17.04 5.42 -0.42
N THR A 40 17.58 4.57 0.43
CA THR A 40 18.06 3.23 0.04
C THR A 40 16.91 2.38 -0.48
N VAL A 41 15.79 2.31 0.23
CA VAL A 41 14.59 1.57 -0.21
C VAL A 41 14.06 2.14 -1.51
N SER A 42 14.00 3.47 -1.63
CA SER A 42 13.55 4.12 -2.86
C SER A 42 14.42 3.76 -4.06
N ILE A 43 15.75 3.77 -3.91
CA ILE A 43 16.67 3.37 -4.99
C ILE A 43 16.49 1.91 -5.36
N LEU A 44 16.40 1.00 -4.37
CA LEU A 44 16.19 -0.42 -4.62
C LEU A 44 14.91 -0.68 -5.42
N LEU A 45 13.83 -0.01 -5.08
CA LEU A 45 12.54 -0.16 -5.76
C LEU A 45 12.52 0.45 -7.18
N HIS A 46 13.53 1.25 -7.55
CA HIS A 46 13.68 1.75 -8.92
C HIS A 46 14.50 0.81 -9.82
N ILE A 47 15.04 -0.28 -9.27
CA ILE A 47 15.76 -1.28 -10.05
C ILE A 47 14.75 -2.14 -10.84
N PRO A 48 14.82 -2.21 -12.19
CA PRO A 48 13.83 -2.93 -13.01
C PRO A 48 13.71 -4.42 -12.66
N ALA A 49 14.79 -5.05 -12.21
CA ALA A 49 14.78 -6.45 -11.78
C ALA A 49 13.90 -6.65 -10.54
N ILE A 50 13.96 -5.74 -9.57
CA ILE A 50 13.15 -5.79 -8.35
C ILE A 50 11.68 -5.53 -8.68
N GLN A 51 11.40 -4.58 -9.57
CA GLN A 51 10.05 -4.26 -10.01
C GLN A 51 9.36 -5.45 -10.71
N ARG A 52 10.10 -6.18 -11.54
CA ARG A 52 9.60 -7.42 -12.17
C ARG A 52 9.37 -8.51 -11.14
N TYR A 53 10.33 -8.75 -10.27
CA TYR A 53 10.21 -9.76 -9.22
C TYR A 53 9.01 -9.50 -8.29
N THR A 54 8.79 -8.27 -7.90
CA THR A 54 7.60 -7.89 -7.09
C THR A 54 6.30 -8.08 -7.87
N GLY A 55 6.30 -7.81 -9.19
CA GLY A 55 5.18 -8.09 -10.07
C GLY A 55 4.85 -9.59 -10.15
N GLU A 56 5.86 -10.42 -10.37
CA GLU A 56 5.71 -11.89 -10.40
C GLU A 56 5.21 -12.45 -9.06
N CYS A 57 5.78 -11.98 -7.93
CA CYS A 57 5.31 -12.40 -6.61
C CYS A 57 3.83 -12.02 -6.38
N ALA A 58 3.42 -10.82 -6.74
CA ALA A 58 2.04 -10.38 -6.60
C ALA A 58 1.11 -11.16 -7.54
N ALA A 59 1.54 -11.43 -8.78
CA ALA A 59 0.79 -12.25 -9.72
C ALA A 59 0.55 -13.66 -9.18
N ASN A 60 1.59 -14.30 -8.62
CA ASN A 60 1.48 -15.64 -8.04
C ASN A 60 0.49 -15.67 -6.86
N ILE A 61 0.55 -14.67 -5.96
CA ILE A 61 -0.42 -14.57 -4.84
C ILE A 61 -1.85 -14.44 -5.36
N LEU A 62 -2.06 -13.65 -6.41
CA LEU A 62 -3.38 -13.48 -7.01
C LEU A 62 -3.84 -14.74 -7.76
N GLN A 63 -2.93 -15.46 -8.42
CA GLN A 63 -3.22 -16.74 -9.05
C GLN A 63 -3.69 -17.77 -8.02
N ASP A 64 -2.97 -17.89 -6.92
CA ASP A 64 -3.34 -18.81 -5.83
C ASP A 64 -4.69 -18.44 -5.22
N LYS A 65 -4.96 -17.16 -5.08
CA LYS A 65 -6.22 -16.65 -4.50
C LYS A 65 -7.42 -16.84 -5.42
N PHE A 66 -7.28 -16.55 -6.69
CA PHE A 66 -8.39 -16.57 -7.65
C PHE A 66 -8.51 -17.88 -8.44
N GLY A 67 -7.49 -18.73 -8.37
CA GLY A 67 -7.48 -20.00 -9.11
C GLY A 67 -7.46 -19.80 -10.63
N THR A 68 -6.87 -18.71 -11.11
CA THR A 68 -6.78 -18.39 -12.55
C THR A 68 -5.45 -17.71 -12.86
N LYS A 69 -5.08 -17.66 -14.13
CA LYS A 69 -3.85 -16.99 -14.56
C LYS A 69 -3.96 -15.50 -14.36
N VAL A 70 -2.96 -14.97 -13.66
CA VAL A 70 -2.73 -13.52 -13.47
C VAL A 70 -1.31 -13.21 -13.90
N SER A 71 -1.12 -12.14 -14.64
CA SER A 71 0.19 -11.62 -15.05
C SER A 71 0.32 -10.16 -14.68
N ILE A 72 1.46 -9.80 -14.12
CA ILE A 72 1.83 -8.43 -13.80
C ILE A 72 3.27 -8.24 -14.25
N LYS A 73 3.51 -7.32 -15.17
CA LYS A 73 4.85 -7.08 -15.70
C LYS A 73 5.77 -6.42 -14.68
N SER A 74 5.27 -5.42 -13.97
CA SER A 74 6.04 -4.71 -12.96
C SER A 74 5.16 -3.96 -11.97
N ILE A 75 5.67 -3.81 -10.75
CA ILE A 75 5.09 -2.95 -9.73
C ILE A 75 6.10 -1.86 -9.40
N ASN A 76 5.67 -0.61 -9.55
CA ASN A 76 6.47 0.57 -9.30
C ASN A 76 5.89 1.36 -8.14
N LEU A 77 6.75 1.97 -7.34
CA LEU A 77 6.33 3.00 -6.40
C LEU A 77 6.49 4.37 -7.07
N GLY A 78 5.37 5.04 -7.23
CA GLY A 78 5.33 6.44 -7.63
C GLY A 78 5.64 7.37 -6.46
N PHE A 79 5.53 8.67 -6.71
CA PHE A 79 5.85 9.68 -5.72
C PHE A 79 4.95 9.56 -4.47
N LEU A 80 5.56 9.52 -3.29
CA LEU A 80 5.03 9.49 -1.93
C LEU A 80 4.21 8.25 -1.55
N ASN A 81 3.05 8.02 -2.16
CA ASN A 81 2.08 7.03 -1.70
C ASN A 81 1.36 6.30 -2.85
N ARG A 82 1.90 6.41 -4.05
CA ARG A 82 1.30 5.84 -5.25
C ARG A 82 1.95 4.51 -5.60
N ILE A 83 1.12 3.48 -5.79
CA ILE A 83 1.51 2.20 -6.36
C ILE A 83 1.07 2.18 -7.82
N ILE A 84 1.99 1.86 -8.71
CA ILE A 84 1.75 1.76 -10.15
C ILE A 84 2.02 0.32 -10.55
N ILE A 85 1.01 -0.32 -11.13
CA ILE A 85 1.06 -1.67 -11.67
C ILE A 85 0.98 -1.54 -13.20
N ASP A 86 2.01 -1.99 -13.89
CA ASP A 86 2.05 -1.96 -15.35
C ASP A 86 1.74 -3.33 -15.93
N ASP A 87 0.97 -3.33 -17.02
CA ASP A 87 0.55 -4.51 -17.80
C ASP A 87 -0.06 -5.61 -16.91
N PHE A 88 -1.22 -5.31 -16.32
CA PHE A 88 -2.01 -6.26 -15.55
C PHE A 88 -2.90 -7.05 -16.50
N GLU A 89 -2.82 -8.37 -16.43
CA GLU A 89 -3.68 -9.29 -17.20
C GLU A 89 -4.24 -10.35 -16.26
N MET A 90 -5.50 -10.71 -16.46
CA MET A 90 -6.19 -11.76 -15.74
C MET A 90 -7.07 -12.56 -16.71
N ASP A 91 -6.91 -13.87 -16.65
CA ASP A 91 -7.75 -14.79 -17.40
C ASP A 91 -8.99 -15.19 -16.58
N ASP A 92 -10.01 -15.71 -17.25
CA ASP A 92 -11.13 -16.36 -16.59
C ASP A 92 -10.80 -17.83 -16.26
N GLN A 93 -11.73 -18.53 -15.60
CA GLN A 93 -11.55 -19.95 -15.26
C GLN A 93 -11.55 -20.89 -16.48
N GLN A 94 -11.68 -20.36 -17.70
CA GLN A 94 -11.64 -21.10 -18.96
C GLN A 94 -10.39 -20.73 -19.78
N ASP A 95 -9.37 -20.14 -19.15
CA ASP A 95 -8.12 -19.68 -19.77
C ASP A 95 -8.34 -18.66 -20.89
N LYS A 96 -9.40 -17.84 -20.79
CA LYS A 96 -9.65 -16.74 -21.74
C LYS A 96 -9.36 -15.41 -21.06
N GLN A 97 -8.70 -14.52 -21.79
CA GLN A 97 -8.42 -13.19 -21.30
C GLN A 97 -9.72 -12.46 -20.90
N MET A 98 -9.89 -12.23 -19.60
CA MET A 98 -11.03 -11.56 -19.01
C MET A 98 -10.77 -10.08 -18.80
N LEU A 99 -9.62 -9.75 -18.26
CA LEU A 99 -9.25 -8.38 -17.92
C LEU A 99 -7.83 -8.09 -18.36
N ASN A 100 -7.64 -6.94 -19.01
CA ASN A 100 -6.33 -6.39 -19.33
C ASN A 100 -6.34 -4.90 -18.99
N ALA A 101 -5.30 -4.43 -18.33
CA ALA A 101 -5.11 -3.01 -18.04
C ALA A 101 -3.64 -2.65 -18.26
N SER A 102 -3.38 -1.69 -19.12
CA SER A 102 -2.01 -1.24 -19.41
C SER A 102 -1.36 -0.63 -18.17
N ARG A 103 -2.14 0.06 -17.33
CA ARG A 103 -1.66 0.62 -16.07
C ARG A 103 -2.78 0.77 -15.05
N LEU A 104 -2.50 0.33 -13.83
CA LEU A 104 -3.29 0.61 -12.64
C LEU A 104 -2.47 1.52 -11.74
N SER A 105 -3.06 2.60 -11.25
CA SER A 105 -2.40 3.51 -10.33
C SER A 105 -3.28 3.70 -9.10
N VAL A 106 -2.77 3.31 -7.94
CA VAL A 106 -3.50 3.34 -6.67
C VAL A 106 -2.75 4.23 -5.70
N SER A 107 -3.42 5.20 -5.11
CA SER A 107 -2.87 6.04 -4.05
C SER A 107 -3.39 5.57 -2.70
N ILE A 108 -2.48 5.33 -1.75
CA ILE A 108 -2.79 4.89 -0.40
C ILE A 108 -2.70 6.08 0.56
N ASP A 109 -3.63 6.17 1.50
CA ASP A 109 -3.56 7.16 2.57
C ASP A 109 -2.55 6.73 3.62
N ILE A 110 -1.40 7.43 3.68
CA ILE A 110 -0.32 7.14 4.61
C ILE A 110 -0.75 7.36 6.06
N ILE A 111 -1.63 8.33 6.33
CA ILE A 111 -2.09 8.63 7.69
C ILE A 111 -2.92 7.47 8.23
N GLU A 112 -3.82 6.93 7.43
CA GLU A 112 -4.61 5.76 7.81
C GLU A 112 -3.73 4.50 7.92
N LEU A 113 -2.73 4.37 7.05
CA LEU A 113 -1.76 3.27 7.12
C LEU A 113 -0.98 3.26 8.45
N THR A 114 -0.60 4.43 8.99
CA THR A 114 0.06 4.51 10.31
C THR A 114 -0.86 4.07 11.47
N LYS A 115 -2.17 4.06 11.26
CA LYS A 115 -3.17 3.56 12.20
C LYS A 115 -3.49 2.07 11.99
N GLY A 116 -2.77 1.40 11.10
CA GLY A 116 -2.98 -0.01 10.73
C GLY A 116 -4.20 -0.23 9.82
N ARG A 117 -4.70 0.81 9.15
CA ARG A 117 -5.82 0.73 8.20
C ARG A 117 -5.32 1.02 6.79
N ILE A 118 -5.70 0.20 5.82
CA ILE A 118 -5.42 0.44 4.41
C ILE A 118 -6.60 1.22 3.82
N SER A 119 -6.36 2.48 3.49
CA SER A 119 -7.34 3.35 2.83
C SER A 119 -6.82 3.76 1.46
N ILE A 120 -7.63 3.53 0.42
CA ILE A 120 -7.32 3.95 -0.95
C ILE A 120 -7.95 5.33 -1.17
N SER A 121 -7.11 6.33 -1.39
CA SER A 121 -7.55 7.71 -1.63
C SER A 121 -7.92 7.95 -3.10
N SER A 122 -7.29 7.24 -4.03
CA SER A 122 -7.68 7.26 -5.45
C SER A 122 -7.20 6.02 -6.17
N ALA A 123 -7.96 5.60 -7.19
CA ALA A 123 -7.59 4.53 -8.12
C ALA A 123 -7.84 5.02 -9.55
N GLN A 124 -6.85 4.84 -10.41
CA GLN A 124 -6.91 5.19 -11.83
C GLN A 124 -6.55 3.98 -12.66
N VAL A 125 -7.31 3.72 -13.72
CA VAL A 125 -7.10 2.61 -14.64
C VAL A 125 -6.92 3.16 -16.04
N PHE A 126 -5.83 2.77 -16.69
CA PHE A 126 -5.52 3.19 -18.06
C PHE A 126 -5.49 2.00 -19.01
N GLY A 127 -6.06 2.17 -20.18
CA GLY A 127 -6.06 1.14 -21.25
C GLY A 127 -6.78 -0.15 -20.83
N MET A 128 -7.86 -0.04 -20.04
CA MET A 128 -8.63 -1.18 -19.58
C MET A 128 -9.42 -1.80 -20.73
N LYS A 129 -9.29 -3.13 -20.86
CA LYS A 129 -10.13 -3.97 -21.72
C LYS A 129 -10.70 -5.07 -20.84
N ALA A 130 -12.03 -5.16 -20.79
CA ALA A 130 -12.73 -6.19 -20.03
C ALA A 130 -13.63 -6.99 -20.97
N ASN A 131 -13.51 -8.31 -20.95
CA ASN A 131 -14.33 -9.24 -21.70
C ASN A 131 -15.22 -10.02 -20.73
N ILE A 132 -16.39 -9.46 -20.44
CA ILE A 132 -17.35 -10.04 -19.50
C ILE A 132 -18.48 -10.69 -20.29
N TYR A 133 -18.69 -12.00 -20.05
CA TYR A 133 -19.74 -12.77 -20.70
C TYR A 133 -20.34 -13.79 -19.72
N LYS A 134 -21.52 -14.30 -20.07
CA LYS A 134 -22.12 -15.43 -19.38
C LYS A 134 -21.54 -16.74 -19.93
N ALA A 135 -21.03 -17.59 -19.05
CA ALA A 135 -20.57 -18.92 -19.43
C ALA A 135 -21.75 -19.76 -19.92
N LYS A 136 -21.64 -20.37 -21.09
CA LYS A 136 -22.71 -21.14 -21.73
C LYS A 136 -23.28 -22.28 -20.88
N ALA A 137 -22.55 -22.76 -19.90
CA ALA A 137 -22.95 -23.84 -19.01
C ALA A 137 -23.45 -23.37 -17.62
N SER A 138 -23.46 -22.07 -17.38
CA SER A 138 -23.80 -21.49 -16.06
C SER A 138 -24.44 -20.12 -16.26
N ASP A 139 -25.46 -19.82 -15.48
CA ASP A 139 -26.08 -18.49 -15.48
C ASP A 139 -25.18 -17.40 -14.86
N LYS A 140 -23.97 -17.76 -14.48
CA LYS A 140 -22.99 -16.87 -13.83
C LYS A 140 -22.10 -16.17 -14.85
N LEU A 141 -21.66 -14.96 -14.48
CA LEU A 141 -20.67 -14.22 -15.24
C LEU A 141 -19.29 -14.87 -15.11
N ASN A 142 -18.44 -14.76 -16.13
CA ASN A 142 -17.06 -15.24 -16.11
C ASN A 142 -16.19 -14.55 -15.03
N CYS A 143 -16.59 -13.37 -14.52
CA CYS A 143 -15.92 -12.67 -13.41
C CYS A 143 -16.51 -12.98 -12.02
N GLN A 144 -17.53 -13.84 -11.93
CA GLN A 144 -18.22 -14.12 -10.66
C GLN A 144 -17.28 -14.65 -9.58
N PHE A 145 -16.30 -15.47 -9.95
CA PHE A 145 -15.32 -16.03 -8.99
C PHE A 145 -14.49 -14.95 -8.31
N VAL A 146 -14.18 -13.84 -8.98
CA VAL A 146 -13.47 -12.69 -8.38
C VAL A 146 -14.35 -12.03 -7.33
N ILE A 147 -15.63 -11.79 -7.67
CA ILE A 147 -16.60 -11.19 -6.76
C ILE A 147 -16.80 -12.09 -5.53
N ASP A 148 -16.96 -13.39 -5.74
CA ASP A 148 -17.15 -14.37 -4.67
C ASP A 148 -15.92 -14.44 -3.75
N SER A 149 -14.70 -14.42 -4.31
CA SER A 149 -13.45 -14.43 -3.54
C SER A 149 -13.27 -13.16 -2.70
N LEU A 150 -13.62 -12.01 -3.22
CA LEU A 150 -13.53 -10.73 -2.48
C LEU A 150 -14.64 -10.61 -1.42
N SER A 151 -15.82 -11.16 -1.70
CA SER A 151 -16.96 -11.11 -0.77
C SER A 151 -16.79 -12.06 0.42
N SER A 152 -16.09 -13.18 0.25
CA SER A 152 -15.82 -14.14 1.33
C SER A 152 -14.85 -13.58 2.37
N GLU A 153 -13.92 -12.72 1.99
CA GLU A 153 -13.00 -12.05 2.92
C GLU A 153 -13.69 -11.00 3.81
N SER A 154 -14.73 -10.36 3.33
CA SER A 154 -15.46 -9.36 4.14
C SER A 154 -16.23 -9.98 5.32
N LYS A 155 -16.40 -11.31 5.36
CA LYS A 155 -17.00 -12.06 6.48
C LYS A 155 -15.97 -12.57 7.51
N SER A 156 -14.69 -12.60 7.17
CA SER A 156 -13.60 -12.85 8.11
C SER A 156 -13.23 -11.53 8.73
N GLU A 157 -13.19 -11.42 10.05
CA GLU A 157 -12.83 -10.22 10.82
C GLU A 157 -11.39 -9.75 10.54
N SER A 158 -11.08 -9.48 9.29
CA SER A 158 -9.87 -8.74 8.94
C SER A 158 -10.18 -7.25 9.15
N LYS A 159 -9.42 -6.61 10.03
CA LYS A 159 -9.45 -5.15 10.30
C LYS A 159 -9.05 -4.32 9.07
N LEU A 160 -9.37 -4.76 7.87
CA LEU A 160 -9.06 -4.12 6.62
C LEU A 160 -10.31 -3.37 6.15
N ASP A 161 -10.45 -2.12 6.61
CA ASP A 161 -11.47 -1.20 6.13
C ASP A 161 -11.00 -0.59 4.81
N LEU A 162 -11.54 -1.08 3.70
CA LEU A 162 -11.23 -0.58 2.37
C LEU A 162 -12.21 0.54 2.02
N CYS A 163 -11.79 1.79 2.25
CA CYS A 163 -12.53 2.98 1.83
C CYS A 163 -11.99 3.50 0.49
N ILE A 164 -12.80 3.40 -0.56
CA ILE A 164 -12.50 3.99 -1.87
C ILE A 164 -13.23 5.32 -1.97
N ASN A 165 -12.48 6.43 -1.90
CA ASN A 165 -13.06 7.78 -1.91
C ASN A 165 -13.32 8.34 -3.31
N SER A 166 -12.66 7.83 -4.35
CA SER A 166 -12.84 8.32 -5.73
C SER A 166 -12.42 7.28 -6.76
N PHE A 167 -13.26 7.11 -7.77
CA PHE A 167 -12.97 6.34 -8.98
C PHE A 167 -12.97 7.32 -10.16
N ILE A 168 -11.87 7.42 -10.89
CA ILE A 168 -11.74 8.24 -12.10
C ILE A 168 -11.36 7.35 -13.27
#